data_19ae79485ce19174dd42d85f3e5619ca
#
_entry.id   19ae79485ce19174dd42d85f3e5619ca
#
_cell.length_a   1.000
_cell.length_b   1.000
_cell.length_c   1.000
_cell.angle_alpha   90.00
_cell.angle_beta   90.00
_cell.angle_gamma   90.00
#
_symmetry.space_group_name_H-M   'P 1'
#
loop_
_entity.id
_entity.type
_entity.pdbx_description
1 polymer ?
#
loop_
_entity_poly.entity_id
_entity_poly.type
_entity_poly.pdbx_seq_one_letter_code
_entity_poly.pdbx_strand_id
1 'polypeptide(L)'
;PGHRDCMVGNNSASVVADAYLKGLRGYDAETLWQAVVHGANAHHPSIGSTGRMGFEYYNRLGYVPYDVKINESVARTLEYAYNDWCIYQFGKALGKSLRELRPYRERAMNYRNVFDPETRLMRGRLKDGKFQSPFNPFKWGDAFTEGNSWHWTWCVFHDPDGLIQLMGGRDGFNQMMDSVFVVPPIFDDSYYGQVIHEIREMQVMDMGNYAHGNQPIQHMVYLYAYSGQPWK
;
A
#
# COMPACT_ATOMS: atom_id res chain seq x y z
N PRO A 1 12.30 -16.32 -17.94
CA PRO A 1 11.12 -15.89 -17.20
C PRO A 1 10.77 -14.49 -17.64
N GLY A 2 9.58 -14.29 -18.18
CA GLY A 2 9.08 -12.96 -18.56
C GLY A 2 8.59 -12.20 -17.33
N HIS A 3 8.58 -10.86 -17.42
CA HIS A 3 7.93 -10.02 -16.44
C HIS A 3 6.42 -10.32 -16.42
N ARG A 4 5.86 -10.50 -15.24
CA ARG A 4 4.42 -10.62 -15.02
C ARG A 4 4.00 -9.52 -14.05
N ASP A 5 2.88 -8.89 -14.34
CA ASP A 5 2.25 -7.90 -13.44
C ASP A 5 1.46 -8.67 -12.37
N CYS A 6 2.18 -9.30 -11.45
CA CYS A 6 1.58 -10.14 -10.40
C CYS A 6 1.34 -9.36 -9.12
N MET A 7 2.27 -8.45 -8.78
CA MET A 7 2.21 -7.62 -7.58
C MET A 7 2.27 -6.15 -7.97
N VAL A 8 1.58 -5.33 -7.21
CA VAL A 8 1.58 -3.88 -7.38
C VAL A 8 2.78 -3.25 -6.67
N GLY A 9 3.08 -2.00 -7.02
CA GLY A 9 4.19 -1.26 -6.43
C GLY A 9 5.45 -1.26 -7.31
N ASN A 10 6.37 -0.36 -6.96
CA ASN A 10 7.71 -0.28 -7.54
C ASN A 10 8.74 -0.55 -6.44
N ASN A 11 8.72 -1.79 -5.92
CA ASN A 11 9.42 -2.18 -4.70
C ASN A 11 10.95 -2.29 -4.85
N SER A 12 11.50 -2.09 -6.07
CA SER A 12 12.92 -1.80 -6.23
C SER A 12 13.37 -0.58 -5.43
N ALA A 13 12.49 0.42 -5.26
CA ALA A 13 12.78 1.59 -4.45
C ALA A 13 13.01 1.24 -2.97
N SER A 14 12.20 0.34 -2.40
CA SER A 14 12.37 -0.10 -1.00
C SER A 14 13.65 -0.90 -0.81
N VAL A 15 13.95 -1.83 -1.74
CA VAL A 15 15.18 -2.63 -1.69
C VAL A 15 16.43 -1.77 -1.77
N VAL A 16 16.46 -0.81 -2.70
CA VAL A 16 17.60 0.10 -2.89
C VAL A 16 17.79 1.01 -1.68
N ALA A 17 16.69 1.59 -1.18
CA ALA A 17 16.73 2.46 0.00
C ALA A 17 17.22 1.70 1.23
N ASP A 18 16.67 0.53 1.51
CA ASP A 18 17.03 -0.31 2.65
C ASP A 18 18.50 -0.72 2.60
N ALA A 19 18.96 -1.22 1.45
CA ALA A 19 20.37 -1.61 1.25
C ALA A 19 21.32 -0.43 1.49
N TYR A 20 21.01 0.73 0.93
CA TYR A 20 21.87 1.91 1.08
C TYR A 20 21.89 2.43 2.51
N LEU A 21 20.75 2.53 3.17
CA LEU A 21 20.63 3.01 4.55
C LEU A 21 21.29 2.06 5.56
N LYS A 22 21.31 0.76 5.27
CA LYS A 22 22.04 -0.26 6.05
C LYS A 22 23.54 -0.30 5.78
N GLY A 23 24.06 0.59 4.95
CA GLY A 23 25.48 0.71 4.69
C GLY A 23 26.03 -0.23 3.62
N LEU A 24 25.19 -0.97 2.89
CA LEU A 24 25.67 -1.75 1.75
C LEU A 24 26.14 -0.82 0.64
N ARG A 25 27.31 -1.15 0.10
CA ARG A 25 28.02 -0.36 -0.93
C ARG A 25 28.58 -1.33 -1.97
N GLY A 26 29.31 -0.81 -2.96
CA GLY A 26 29.92 -1.62 -4.03
C GLY A 26 29.09 -1.61 -5.32
N TYR A 27 28.14 -0.70 -5.43
CA TYR A 27 27.31 -0.47 -6.62
C TYR A 27 27.22 1.04 -6.92
N ASP A 28 26.81 1.39 -8.13
CA ASP A 28 26.61 2.77 -8.53
C ASP A 28 25.26 3.29 -7.98
N ALA A 29 25.33 3.98 -6.85
CA ALA A 29 24.18 4.54 -6.16
C ALA A 29 23.47 5.65 -6.98
N GLU A 30 24.22 6.38 -7.83
CA GLU A 30 23.65 7.43 -8.68
C GLU A 30 22.80 6.82 -9.81
N THR A 31 23.30 5.77 -10.45
CA THR A 31 22.52 5.02 -11.44
C THR A 31 21.23 4.43 -10.81
N LEU A 32 21.33 3.90 -9.58
CA LEU A 32 20.14 3.39 -8.87
C LEU A 32 19.16 4.51 -8.51
N TRP A 33 19.66 5.69 -8.13
CA TRP A 33 18.82 6.87 -7.91
C TRP A 33 18.01 7.22 -9.16
N GLN A 34 18.70 7.34 -10.30
CA GLN A 34 18.05 7.63 -11.57
C GLN A 34 17.01 6.56 -11.95
N ALA A 35 17.31 5.29 -11.70
CA ALA A 35 16.40 4.18 -12.00
C ALA A 35 15.12 4.23 -11.16
N VAL A 36 15.22 4.45 -9.84
CA VAL A 36 14.02 4.51 -8.97
C VAL A 36 13.19 5.76 -9.23
N VAL A 37 13.82 6.89 -9.54
CA VAL A 37 13.16 8.13 -9.96
C VAL A 37 12.42 7.94 -11.28
N HIS A 38 13.07 7.31 -12.28
CA HIS A 38 12.44 7.00 -13.55
C HIS A 38 11.22 6.08 -13.35
N GLY A 39 11.39 4.97 -12.62
CA GLY A 39 10.31 4.04 -12.33
C GLY A 39 9.12 4.66 -11.61
N ALA A 40 9.34 5.68 -10.78
CA ALA A 40 8.27 6.40 -10.08
C ALA A 40 7.46 7.37 -10.96
N ASN A 41 7.97 7.74 -12.13
CA ASN A 41 7.38 8.75 -13.00
C ASN A 41 7.15 8.26 -14.43
N ALA A 42 7.19 6.97 -14.64
CA ALA A 42 7.00 6.35 -15.95
C ALA A 42 6.28 5.01 -15.82
N HIS A 43 5.73 4.57 -16.93
CA HIS A 43 5.17 3.23 -17.12
C HIS A 43 5.58 2.72 -18.50
N HIS A 44 6.02 1.47 -18.59
CA HIS A 44 6.41 0.91 -19.90
C HIS A 44 5.16 0.45 -20.66
N PRO A 45 4.99 0.84 -21.94
CA PRO A 45 3.75 0.61 -22.68
C PRO A 45 3.41 -0.86 -22.92
N SER A 46 4.41 -1.74 -22.92
CA SER A 46 4.25 -3.18 -23.20
C SER A 46 4.66 -4.12 -22.07
N ILE A 47 5.22 -3.58 -20.97
CA ILE A 47 5.66 -4.38 -19.82
C ILE A 47 4.97 -3.80 -18.57
N GLY A 48 3.82 -4.38 -18.20
CA GLY A 48 2.94 -3.88 -17.14
C GLY A 48 3.61 -3.74 -15.77
N SER A 49 4.58 -4.62 -15.47
CA SER A 49 5.34 -4.61 -14.21
C SER A 49 6.48 -3.57 -14.17
N THR A 50 6.68 -2.76 -15.21
CA THR A 50 7.76 -1.78 -15.28
C THR A 50 7.23 -0.36 -15.09
N GLY A 51 7.70 0.30 -14.05
CA GLY A 51 7.22 1.62 -13.65
C GLY A 51 5.93 1.55 -12.82
N ARG A 52 5.13 2.60 -12.92
CA ARG A 52 3.88 2.75 -12.14
C ARG A 52 2.68 2.91 -13.07
N MET A 53 1.87 1.88 -13.18
CA MET A 53 0.60 1.99 -13.91
C MET A 53 -0.30 3.04 -13.27
N GLY A 54 -0.77 4.01 -14.05
CA GLY A 54 -1.60 5.11 -13.56
C GLY A 54 -0.83 6.23 -12.85
N PHE A 55 0.50 6.33 -13.05
CA PHE A 55 1.33 7.36 -12.43
C PHE A 55 0.85 8.78 -12.76
N GLU A 56 0.27 9.02 -13.92
CA GLU A 56 -0.28 10.33 -14.32
C GLU A 56 -1.43 10.76 -13.41
N TYR A 57 -2.31 9.82 -13.06
CA TYR A 57 -3.37 10.06 -12.09
C TYR A 57 -2.81 10.25 -10.69
N TYR A 58 -1.94 9.32 -10.27
CA TYR A 58 -1.34 9.35 -8.94
C TYR A 58 -0.55 10.65 -8.69
N ASN A 59 0.26 11.11 -9.65
CA ASN A 59 1.04 12.34 -9.51
C ASN A 59 0.16 13.61 -9.49
N ARG A 60 -1.02 13.58 -10.14
CA ARG A 60 -1.91 14.74 -10.24
C ARG A 60 -2.98 14.77 -9.15
N LEU A 61 -3.62 13.63 -8.87
CA LEU A 61 -4.75 13.51 -7.96
C LEU A 61 -4.34 13.06 -6.56
N GLY A 62 -3.14 12.48 -6.41
CA GLY A 62 -2.68 11.86 -5.19
C GLY A 62 -3.21 10.44 -4.97
N TYR A 63 -3.80 9.82 -5.98
CA TYR A 63 -4.26 8.42 -5.96
C TYR A 63 -4.50 7.91 -7.38
N VAL A 64 -4.54 6.59 -7.54
CA VAL A 64 -5.01 5.93 -8.77
C VAL A 64 -6.54 5.79 -8.68
N PRO A 65 -7.34 6.39 -9.58
CA PRO A 65 -8.79 6.32 -9.50
C PRO A 65 -9.32 4.90 -9.75
N TYR A 66 -10.39 4.55 -9.06
CA TYR A 66 -11.05 3.25 -9.19
C TYR A 66 -11.75 3.05 -10.54
N ASP A 67 -12.23 4.13 -11.15
CA ASP A 67 -13.09 4.14 -12.36
C ASP A 67 -12.34 4.38 -13.69
N VAL A 68 -11.02 4.21 -13.73
CA VAL A 68 -10.19 4.48 -14.93
C VAL A 68 -9.65 3.22 -15.60
N LYS A 69 -10.25 2.06 -15.34
CA LYS A 69 -9.84 0.75 -15.88
C LYS A 69 -8.40 0.33 -15.52
N ILE A 70 -7.94 0.78 -14.38
CA ILE A 70 -6.71 0.32 -13.74
C ILE A 70 -7.13 -0.47 -12.51
N ASN A 71 -6.86 -1.77 -12.51
CA ASN A 71 -7.17 -2.65 -11.38
C ASN A 71 -6.32 -2.32 -10.15
N GLU A 72 -6.76 -2.79 -9.00
CA GLU A 72 -5.99 -2.74 -7.75
C GLU A 72 -5.60 -1.31 -7.35
N SER A 73 -6.49 -0.35 -7.63
CA SER A 73 -6.22 1.08 -7.55
C SER A 73 -5.82 1.56 -6.15
N VAL A 74 -6.42 1.00 -5.10
CA VAL A 74 -6.08 1.32 -3.70
C VAL A 74 -4.73 0.72 -3.34
N ALA A 75 -4.52 -0.56 -3.66
CA ALA A 75 -3.24 -1.22 -3.40
C ALA A 75 -2.08 -0.47 -4.09
N ARG A 76 -2.25 -0.08 -5.37
CA ARG A 76 -1.27 0.74 -6.11
C ARG A 76 -1.01 2.07 -5.41
N THR A 77 -2.04 2.75 -4.95
CA THR A 77 -1.90 4.04 -4.26
C THR A 77 -1.08 3.91 -2.97
N LEU A 78 -1.36 2.87 -2.17
CA LEU A 78 -0.65 2.60 -0.92
C LEU A 78 0.82 2.24 -1.15
N GLU A 79 1.07 1.32 -2.08
CA GLU A 79 2.43 0.91 -2.45
C GLU A 79 3.25 2.08 -3.02
N TYR A 80 2.65 2.90 -3.90
CA TYR A 80 3.35 4.07 -4.45
C TYR A 80 3.68 5.11 -3.37
N ALA A 81 2.80 5.30 -2.38
CA ALA A 81 3.08 6.20 -1.26
C ALA A 81 4.28 5.71 -0.44
N TYR A 82 4.35 4.42 -0.13
CA TYR A 82 5.50 3.81 0.53
C TYR A 82 6.77 3.87 -0.32
N ASN A 83 6.67 3.57 -1.60
CA ASN A 83 7.82 3.66 -2.51
C ASN A 83 8.35 5.11 -2.62
N ASP A 84 7.48 6.12 -2.63
CA ASP A 84 7.90 7.53 -2.62
C ASP A 84 8.60 7.90 -1.31
N TRP A 85 8.14 7.40 -0.16
CA TRP A 85 8.88 7.56 1.09
C TRP A 85 10.27 6.93 1.02
N CYS A 86 10.40 5.74 0.44
CA CYS A 86 11.69 5.07 0.24
C CYS A 86 12.63 5.90 -0.66
N ILE A 87 12.11 6.42 -1.79
CA ILE A 87 12.87 7.31 -2.68
C ILE A 87 13.31 8.56 -1.95
N TYR A 88 12.43 9.18 -1.16
CA TYR A 88 12.76 10.34 -0.34
C TYR A 88 13.92 10.05 0.64
N GLN A 89 13.86 8.92 1.37
CA GLN A 89 14.90 8.53 2.33
C GLN A 89 16.23 8.22 1.63
N PHE A 90 16.19 7.51 0.51
CA PHE A 90 17.39 7.22 -0.29
C PHE A 90 18.03 8.49 -0.82
N GLY A 91 17.25 9.36 -1.45
CA GLY A 91 17.76 10.63 -1.97
C GLY A 91 18.31 11.56 -0.88
N LYS A 92 17.66 11.59 0.31
CA LYS A 92 18.18 12.31 1.48
C LYS A 92 19.55 11.79 1.90
N ALA A 93 19.73 10.47 1.94
CA ALA A 93 21.00 9.84 2.28
C ALA A 93 22.10 10.08 1.22
N LEU A 94 21.71 10.26 -0.05
CA LEU A 94 22.61 10.67 -1.15
C LEU A 94 22.92 12.16 -1.17
N GLY A 95 22.30 12.99 -0.31
CA GLY A 95 22.48 14.43 -0.32
C GLY A 95 21.79 15.17 -1.46
N LYS A 96 20.71 14.59 -2.01
CA LYS A 96 19.90 15.25 -3.06
C LYS A 96 19.23 16.51 -2.51
N SER A 97 19.00 17.48 -3.39
CA SER A 97 18.42 18.76 -3.02
C SER A 97 16.97 18.64 -2.53
N LEU A 98 16.54 19.56 -1.66
CA LEU A 98 15.16 19.64 -1.19
C LEU A 98 14.17 19.80 -2.36
N ARG A 99 14.57 20.44 -3.45
CA ARG A 99 13.76 20.59 -4.66
C ARG A 99 13.48 19.25 -5.33
N GLU A 100 14.51 18.39 -5.44
CA GLU A 100 14.36 17.04 -6.01
C GLU A 100 13.54 16.13 -5.10
N LEU A 101 13.69 16.28 -3.79
CA LEU A 101 13.07 15.39 -2.80
C LEU A 101 11.60 15.73 -2.49
N ARG A 102 11.19 17.00 -2.66
CA ARG A 102 9.88 17.48 -2.28
C ARG A 102 8.71 16.67 -2.85
N PRO A 103 8.68 16.32 -4.16
CA PRO A 103 7.57 15.55 -4.70
C PRO A 103 7.38 14.18 -4.02
N TYR A 104 8.46 13.50 -3.69
CA TYR A 104 8.42 12.19 -3.05
C TYR A 104 7.96 12.29 -1.59
N ARG A 105 8.42 13.31 -0.86
CA ARG A 105 7.97 13.59 0.50
C ARG A 105 6.47 13.89 0.55
N GLU A 106 5.97 14.69 -0.38
CA GLU A 106 4.55 15.04 -0.45
C GLU A 106 3.71 13.81 -0.83
N ARG A 107 4.12 13.05 -1.85
CA ARG A 107 3.41 11.87 -2.31
C ARG A 107 3.44 10.69 -1.34
N ALA A 108 4.42 10.62 -0.46
CA ALA A 108 4.42 9.65 0.64
C ALA A 108 3.17 9.75 1.52
N MET A 109 2.51 10.91 1.56
CA MET A 109 1.29 11.12 2.33
C MET A 109 -0.01 10.79 1.56
N ASN A 110 0.10 10.32 0.31
CA ASN A 110 -1.03 10.07 -0.58
C ASN A 110 -1.94 8.92 -0.13
N TYR A 111 -1.48 8.03 0.74
CA TYR A 111 -2.31 6.99 1.36
C TYR A 111 -3.57 7.58 2.02
N ARG A 112 -3.50 8.82 2.51
CA ARG A 112 -4.61 9.55 3.14
C ARG A 112 -5.79 9.79 2.20
N ASN A 113 -5.52 9.85 0.89
CA ASN A 113 -6.54 10.12 -0.11
C ASN A 113 -7.49 8.93 -0.36
N VAL A 114 -7.09 7.73 0.02
CA VAL A 114 -7.90 6.51 -0.10
C VAL A 114 -8.43 6.00 1.24
N PHE A 115 -8.13 6.70 2.34
CA PHE A 115 -8.72 6.42 3.64
C PHE A 115 -10.12 7.02 3.74
N ASP A 116 -11.11 6.17 3.99
CA ASP A 116 -12.49 6.59 4.20
C ASP A 116 -12.77 6.76 5.71
N PRO A 117 -12.98 7.99 6.18
CA PRO A 117 -13.20 8.26 7.60
C PRO A 117 -14.53 7.70 8.13
N GLU A 118 -15.51 7.43 7.27
CA GLU A 118 -16.80 6.86 7.66
C GLU A 118 -16.65 5.39 8.08
N THR A 119 -15.94 4.61 7.27
CA THR A 119 -15.70 3.19 7.54
C THR A 119 -14.42 2.94 8.34
N ARG A 120 -13.51 3.89 8.39
CA ARG A 120 -12.13 3.79 8.91
C ARG A 120 -11.29 2.73 8.18
N LEU A 121 -11.61 2.48 6.93
CA LEU A 121 -10.93 1.52 6.06
C LEU A 121 -10.41 2.23 4.78
N MET A 122 -9.46 1.61 4.12
CA MET A 122 -9.06 2.04 2.77
C MET A 122 -10.13 1.64 1.76
N ARG A 123 -10.49 2.57 0.86
CA ARG A 123 -11.60 2.42 -0.07
C ARG A 123 -11.26 3.03 -1.43
N GLY A 124 -11.74 2.43 -2.50
CA GLY A 124 -11.61 2.96 -3.86
C GLY A 124 -12.13 4.40 -3.95
N ARG A 125 -11.40 5.25 -4.68
CA ARG A 125 -11.81 6.64 -4.91
C ARG A 125 -11.96 6.88 -6.41
N LEU A 126 -13.05 7.48 -6.81
CA LEU A 126 -13.37 7.80 -8.21
C LEU A 126 -12.58 9.02 -8.68
N LYS A 127 -12.46 9.18 -10.00
CA LYS A 127 -11.77 10.33 -10.60
C LYS A 127 -12.38 11.68 -10.22
N ASP A 128 -13.67 11.72 -9.87
CA ASP A 128 -14.36 12.92 -9.38
C ASP A 128 -14.14 13.21 -7.89
N GLY A 129 -13.38 12.37 -7.20
CA GLY A 129 -13.03 12.52 -5.80
C GLY A 129 -13.99 11.85 -4.81
N LYS A 130 -15.08 11.24 -5.25
CA LYS A 130 -16.00 10.49 -4.38
C LYS A 130 -15.45 9.10 -4.08
N PHE A 131 -15.81 8.53 -2.95
CA PHE A 131 -15.53 7.13 -2.66
C PHE A 131 -16.42 6.19 -3.48
N GLN A 132 -15.86 5.04 -3.84
CA GLN A 132 -16.56 3.95 -4.51
C GLN A 132 -17.85 3.59 -3.77
N SER A 133 -18.96 3.46 -4.50
CA SER A 133 -20.25 3.01 -3.97
C SER A 133 -20.96 2.15 -5.03
N PRO A 134 -21.50 0.96 -4.66
CA PRO A 134 -21.45 0.35 -3.33
C PRO A 134 -20.04 -0.09 -2.91
N PHE A 135 -19.82 -0.27 -1.60
CA PHE A 135 -18.55 -0.71 -1.04
C PHE A 135 -18.72 -2.00 -0.23
N ASN A 136 -17.97 -3.03 -0.61
CA ASN A 136 -17.88 -4.29 0.11
C ASN A 136 -16.46 -4.46 0.66
N PRO A 137 -16.21 -4.26 1.98
CA PRO A 137 -14.88 -4.36 2.57
C PRO A 137 -14.31 -5.78 2.58
N PHE A 138 -15.13 -6.80 2.30
CA PHE A 138 -14.75 -8.22 2.24
C PHE A 138 -14.45 -8.70 0.82
N LYS A 139 -14.58 -7.84 -0.19
CA LYS A 139 -14.26 -8.19 -1.58
C LYS A 139 -12.75 -8.30 -1.77
N TRP A 140 -12.31 -9.47 -2.18
CA TRP A 140 -10.93 -9.75 -2.50
C TRP A 140 -10.60 -9.35 -3.93
N GLY A 141 -9.44 -8.71 -4.13
CA GLY A 141 -9.06 -8.16 -5.42
C GLY A 141 -9.78 -6.84 -5.73
N ASP A 142 -10.09 -6.57 -7.00
CA ASP A 142 -10.76 -5.36 -7.48
C ASP A 142 -9.93 -4.09 -7.20
N ALA A 143 -10.20 -3.38 -6.10
CA ALA A 143 -9.39 -2.24 -5.65
C ALA A 143 -8.09 -2.67 -4.95
N PHE A 144 -7.94 -3.95 -4.61
CA PHE A 144 -6.85 -4.51 -3.81
C PHE A 144 -6.16 -5.67 -4.51
N THR A 145 -4.94 -6.00 -4.11
CA THR A 145 -4.18 -7.14 -4.61
C THR A 145 -4.17 -8.24 -3.56
N GLU A 146 -4.59 -9.45 -3.92
CA GLU A 146 -4.52 -10.65 -3.05
C GLU A 146 -4.99 -10.38 -1.62
N GLY A 147 -6.05 -9.61 -1.48
CA GLY A 147 -6.58 -9.19 -0.18
C GLY A 147 -7.83 -8.35 -0.34
N ASN A 148 -8.33 -7.85 0.76
CA ASN A 148 -9.49 -6.98 0.85
C ASN A 148 -9.17 -5.69 1.63
N SER A 149 -10.20 -4.87 1.90
CA SER A 149 -10.00 -3.61 2.62
C SER A 149 -9.51 -3.80 4.06
N TRP A 150 -9.92 -4.88 4.75
CA TRP A 150 -9.45 -5.22 6.09
C TRP A 150 -7.95 -5.53 6.14
N HIS A 151 -7.39 -6.03 5.04
CA HIS A 151 -5.96 -6.31 4.92
C HIS A 151 -5.16 -5.06 4.56
N TRP A 152 -5.56 -4.38 3.49
CA TRP A 152 -4.80 -3.27 2.92
C TRP A 152 -4.85 -1.98 3.73
N THR A 153 -5.80 -1.82 4.63
CA THR A 153 -5.88 -0.64 5.51
C THR A 153 -4.62 -0.45 6.35
N TRP A 154 -3.87 -1.50 6.62
CA TRP A 154 -2.67 -1.46 7.45
C TRP A 154 -1.38 -1.22 6.66
N CYS A 155 -1.43 -1.19 5.31
CA CYS A 155 -0.27 -1.02 4.44
C CYS A 155 0.23 0.43 4.40
N VAL A 156 0.49 1.00 5.58
CA VAL A 156 1.08 2.34 5.79
C VAL A 156 2.33 2.17 6.64
N PHE A 157 3.34 1.52 6.07
CA PHE A 157 4.57 1.12 6.79
C PHE A 157 5.42 2.30 7.26
N HIS A 158 5.31 3.44 6.59
CA HIS A 158 6.18 4.60 6.76
C HIS A 158 5.60 5.70 7.65
N ASP A 159 4.30 5.64 7.96
CA ASP A 159 3.61 6.66 8.77
C ASP A 159 2.54 6.03 9.68
N PRO A 160 2.90 5.09 10.58
CA PRO A 160 1.94 4.50 11.53
C PRO A 160 1.25 5.56 12.39
N ASP A 161 1.96 6.57 12.83
CA ASP A 161 1.39 7.67 13.62
C ASP A 161 0.33 8.45 12.84
N GLY A 162 0.55 8.69 11.55
CA GLY A 162 -0.43 9.32 10.67
C GLY A 162 -1.69 8.47 10.49
N LEU A 163 -1.55 7.15 10.37
CA LEU A 163 -2.68 6.23 10.30
C LEU A 163 -3.46 6.20 11.64
N ILE A 164 -2.75 6.19 12.76
CA ILE A 164 -3.35 6.30 14.11
C ILE A 164 -4.18 7.58 14.23
N GLN A 165 -3.67 8.71 13.75
CA GLN A 165 -4.41 9.98 13.75
C GLN A 165 -5.66 9.92 12.88
N LEU A 166 -5.60 9.34 11.68
CA LEU A 166 -6.75 9.18 10.79
C LEU A 166 -7.86 8.32 11.43
N MET A 167 -7.51 7.34 12.24
CA MET A 167 -8.46 6.46 12.93
C MET A 167 -9.01 7.06 14.24
N GLY A 168 -8.70 8.33 14.55
CA GLY A 168 -9.19 9.02 15.75
C GLY A 168 -8.32 8.82 16.98
N GLY A 169 -7.03 8.51 16.81
CA GLY A 169 -6.06 8.29 17.87
C GLY A 169 -5.89 6.82 18.24
N ARG A 170 -5.08 6.58 19.28
CA ARG A 170 -4.68 5.21 19.68
C ARG A 170 -5.86 4.31 20.01
N ASP A 171 -6.87 4.81 20.67
CA ASP A 171 -8.04 4.01 21.08
C ASP A 171 -8.85 3.56 19.84
N GLY A 172 -9.14 4.48 18.93
CA GLY A 172 -9.82 4.17 17.67
C GLY A 172 -9.02 3.21 16.78
N PHE A 173 -7.71 3.41 16.73
CA PHE A 173 -6.80 2.53 16.00
C PHE A 173 -6.78 1.11 16.59
N ASN A 174 -6.59 0.97 17.91
CA ASN A 174 -6.59 -0.32 18.60
C ASN A 174 -7.93 -1.04 18.45
N GLN A 175 -9.06 -0.31 18.54
CA GLN A 175 -10.39 -0.86 18.30
C GLN A 175 -10.50 -1.46 16.88
N MET A 176 -10.00 -0.76 15.87
CA MET A 176 -10.02 -1.26 14.50
C MET A 176 -9.10 -2.48 14.33
N MET A 177 -7.91 -2.48 14.93
CA MET A 177 -7.02 -3.65 14.92
C MET A 177 -7.67 -4.85 15.60
N ASP A 178 -8.25 -4.67 16.78
CA ASP A 178 -8.97 -5.74 17.50
C ASP A 178 -10.14 -6.28 16.66
N SER A 179 -10.82 -5.41 15.92
CA SER A 179 -11.94 -5.79 15.04
C SER A 179 -11.54 -6.78 13.95
N VAL A 180 -10.31 -6.71 13.44
CA VAL A 180 -9.81 -7.64 12.40
C VAL A 180 -9.94 -9.10 12.87
N PHE A 181 -9.69 -9.36 14.16
CA PHE A 181 -9.69 -10.71 14.74
C PHE A 181 -11.08 -11.22 15.11
N VAL A 182 -12.08 -10.34 15.21
CA VAL A 182 -13.45 -10.71 15.62
C VAL A 182 -14.48 -10.62 14.49
N VAL A 183 -14.15 -9.86 13.43
CA VAL A 183 -14.98 -9.82 12.23
C VAL A 183 -14.96 -11.21 11.59
N PRO A 184 -16.13 -11.82 11.27
CA PRO A 184 -16.16 -13.15 10.71
C PRO A 184 -15.30 -13.29 9.45
N PRO A 185 -14.65 -14.46 9.20
CA PRO A 185 -13.79 -14.67 8.03
C PRO A 185 -14.61 -14.89 6.75
N ILE A 186 -15.57 -14.00 6.52
CA ILE A 186 -16.36 -13.96 5.28
C ILE A 186 -15.55 -13.29 4.18
N PHE A 187 -15.87 -13.62 2.95
CA PHE A 187 -15.18 -13.11 1.78
C PHE A 187 -16.11 -13.03 0.57
N ASP A 188 -15.74 -12.19 -0.38
CA ASP A 188 -16.30 -12.12 -1.71
C ASP A 188 -15.17 -12.33 -2.71
N ASP A 189 -15.15 -13.48 -3.39
CA ASP A 189 -14.14 -13.87 -4.37
C ASP A 189 -14.56 -13.61 -5.83
N SER A 190 -15.62 -12.85 -6.03
CA SER A 190 -16.21 -12.59 -7.35
C SER A 190 -15.25 -12.00 -8.36
N TYR A 191 -14.21 -11.28 -7.91
CA TYR A 191 -13.16 -10.72 -8.77
C TYR A 191 -12.26 -11.81 -9.37
N TYR A 192 -11.88 -12.80 -8.56
CA TYR A 192 -11.01 -13.91 -9.00
C TYR A 192 -11.81 -15.03 -9.66
N GLY A 193 -13.11 -15.15 -9.37
CA GLY A 193 -13.97 -16.24 -9.83
C GLY A 193 -13.62 -17.60 -9.23
N GLN A 194 -12.78 -17.61 -8.19
CA GLN A 194 -12.38 -18.82 -7.45
C GLN A 194 -11.83 -18.43 -6.08
N VAL A 195 -11.93 -19.35 -5.13
CA VAL A 195 -11.30 -19.21 -3.81
C VAL A 195 -9.80 -19.44 -3.95
N ILE A 196 -9.00 -18.36 -3.82
CA ILE A 196 -7.54 -18.44 -3.82
C ILE A 196 -7.01 -18.98 -2.48
N HIS A 197 -5.74 -19.40 -2.44
CA HIS A 197 -5.21 -20.09 -1.25
C HIS A 197 -5.16 -19.19 -0.01
N GLU A 198 -4.92 -17.90 -0.16
CA GLU A 198 -4.88 -16.92 0.94
C GLU A 198 -6.24 -16.81 1.65
N ILE A 199 -7.34 -16.90 0.91
CA ILE A 199 -8.69 -16.93 1.48
C ILE A 199 -8.89 -18.21 2.30
N ARG A 200 -8.44 -19.36 1.78
CA ARG A 200 -8.53 -20.63 2.49
C ARG A 200 -7.71 -20.65 3.76
N GLU A 201 -6.51 -20.12 3.70
CA GLU A 201 -5.62 -19.99 4.85
C GLU A 201 -6.25 -19.11 5.94
N MET A 202 -6.82 -17.96 5.58
CA MET A 202 -7.56 -17.09 6.50
C MET A 202 -8.70 -17.84 7.18
N GLN A 203 -9.49 -18.61 6.43
CA GLN A 203 -10.61 -19.39 6.97
C GLN A 203 -10.15 -20.50 7.91
N VAL A 204 -9.08 -21.22 7.54
CA VAL A 204 -8.55 -22.34 8.36
C VAL A 204 -7.93 -21.83 9.67
N MET A 205 -7.30 -20.66 9.65
CA MET A 205 -6.75 -20.03 10.85
C MET A 205 -7.81 -19.61 11.85
N ASP A 206 -9.03 -19.30 11.38
CA ASP A 206 -10.19 -18.88 12.20
C ASP A 206 -9.84 -17.70 13.15
N MET A 207 -9.09 -16.74 12.63
CA MET A 207 -8.68 -15.51 13.33
C MET A 207 -9.32 -14.26 12.71
N GLY A 208 -10.63 -14.33 12.44
CA GLY A 208 -11.37 -13.26 11.79
C GLY A 208 -10.88 -13.02 10.36
N ASN A 209 -10.68 -11.77 10.00
CA ASN A 209 -10.08 -11.37 8.71
C ASN A 209 -8.55 -11.26 8.76
N TYR A 210 -7.88 -11.75 9.79
CA TYR A 210 -6.43 -11.78 9.85
C TYR A 210 -5.87 -12.99 9.08
N ALA A 211 -5.14 -12.72 8.01
CA ALA A 211 -4.48 -13.74 7.18
C ALA A 211 -2.96 -13.64 7.33
N HIS A 212 -2.38 -14.28 8.37
CA HIS A 212 -0.96 -14.13 8.71
C HIS A 212 0.00 -14.53 7.57
N GLY A 213 -0.34 -15.51 6.77
CA GLY A 213 0.45 -15.95 5.62
C GLY A 213 0.42 -14.98 4.42
N ASN A 214 -0.44 -13.96 4.45
CA ASN A 214 -0.62 -13.02 3.35
C ASN A 214 0.13 -11.71 3.59
N GLN A 215 0.98 -11.29 2.64
CA GLN A 215 1.86 -10.12 2.74
C GLN A 215 1.14 -8.82 3.11
N PRO A 216 -0.04 -8.49 2.58
CA PRO A 216 -0.70 -7.22 2.89
C PRO A 216 -1.05 -7.01 4.36
N ILE A 217 -1.24 -8.07 5.14
CA ILE A 217 -1.67 -7.96 6.53
C ILE A 217 -0.67 -8.53 7.55
N GLN A 218 0.30 -9.31 7.12
CA GLN A 218 1.26 -10.01 8.00
C GLN A 218 1.90 -9.10 9.06
N HIS A 219 2.22 -7.86 8.70
CA HIS A 219 2.88 -6.88 9.59
C HIS A 219 1.93 -6.24 10.61
N MET A 220 0.61 -6.36 10.45
CA MET A 220 -0.38 -5.61 11.21
C MET A 220 -0.22 -5.79 12.72
N VAL A 221 0.03 -7.01 13.20
CA VAL A 221 0.17 -7.31 14.63
C VAL A 221 1.27 -6.51 15.32
N TYR A 222 2.32 -6.13 14.58
CA TYR A 222 3.41 -5.33 15.13
C TYR A 222 3.04 -3.84 15.29
N LEU A 223 1.95 -3.38 14.67
CA LEU A 223 1.47 -2.00 14.81
C LEU A 223 0.92 -1.70 16.20
N TYR A 224 0.56 -2.73 17.00
CA TYR A 224 0.23 -2.55 18.41
C TYR A 224 1.37 -1.90 19.21
N ALA A 225 2.63 -2.11 18.82
CA ALA A 225 3.77 -1.45 19.45
C ALA A 225 3.74 0.08 19.29
N TYR A 226 3.30 0.56 18.13
CA TYR A 226 3.14 2.00 17.85
C TYR A 226 1.94 2.61 18.58
N SER A 227 0.89 1.84 18.78
CA SER A 227 -0.32 2.30 19.46
C SER A 227 -0.31 2.13 20.97
N GLY A 228 0.82 1.70 21.54
CA GLY A 228 1.03 1.61 22.99
C GLY A 228 0.52 0.32 23.63
N GLN A 229 0.25 -0.72 22.85
CA GLN A 229 -0.19 -2.04 23.34
C GLN A 229 0.74 -3.18 22.83
N PRO A 230 2.08 -3.11 23.05
CA PRO A 230 3.04 -4.06 22.48
C PRO A 230 2.87 -5.50 22.99
N TRP A 231 2.09 -5.70 24.07
CA TRP A 231 1.81 -7.04 24.61
C TRP A 231 0.72 -7.81 23.85
N LYS A 232 -0.02 -7.16 22.96
CA LYS A 232 -1.02 -7.80 22.09
C LYS A 232 -0.37 -8.41 20.85
#